data_9225c622f6fd73924a83c7eb053e26b7
#
_entry.id   9225c622f6fd73924a83c7eb053e26b7
#
_cell.length_a   1.000
_cell.length_b   1.000
_cell.length_c   1.000
_cell.angle_alpha   90.00
_cell.angle_beta   90.00
_cell.angle_gamma   90.00
#
_symmetry.space_group_name_H-M   'P 1'
#
loop_
_entity.id
_entity.type
_entity.pdbx_description
1 polymer ?
#
loop_
_entity_poly.entity_id
_entity_poly.type
_entity_poly.pdbx_seq_one_letter_code
_entity_poly.pdbx_strand_id
1 'polypeptide(L)'
;MTLPCLPVFFSLRVMRRVLVALALVPVPVVSNAAEWDIDQLMRGLAQIRSDRARFVEKKSIAILDKPVESSGELFYTAPDYLEKRTIKPKPESMILDRGTLVIERGRQKHDLQLQDYPELAAFIDSIRGTLAGDRKALERNYRLSLDGTAEHWTLQLLPTDERTQAVIRRIRVAGVRDAVRSIEITQADGDSSLMLIERLAAP
;
A
#
# COMPACT_ATOMS: atom_id res chain seq x y z
N MET A 1 -76.31 -26.25 76.27
CA MET A 1 -75.77 -25.61 77.48
C MET A 1 -74.28 -25.49 77.25
N THR A 2 -73.76 -24.30 77.33
CA THR A 2 -72.34 -23.85 77.48
C THR A 2 -71.46 -23.89 76.21
N LEU A 3 -71.28 -22.72 75.61
CA LEU A 3 -70.04 -22.22 75.03
C LEU A 3 -68.89 -22.28 76.08
N PRO A 4 -67.61 -22.30 75.71
CA PRO A 4 -66.96 -21.12 75.11
C PRO A 4 -65.65 -21.33 74.30
N CYS A 5 -65.25 -20.25 73.78
CA CYS A 5 -63.87 -19.69 73.61
C CYS A 5 -62.98 -20.21 72.48
N LEU A 6 -62.81 -19.29 71.49
CA LEU A 6 -61.62 -19.18 70.65
C LEU A 6 -60.30 -18.98 71.41
N PRO A 7 -59.22 -19.35 70.76
CA PRO A 7 -58.23 -18.31 70.52
C PRO A 7 -57.68 -18.26 69.08
N VAL A 8 -57.46 -17.03 68.67
CA VAL A 8 -56.82 -16.54 67.51
C VAL A 8 -55.36 -16.98 67.46
N PHE A 9 -54.97 -17.73 66.51
CA PHE A 9 -53.54 -17.91 66.22
C PHE A 9 -53.14 -17.13 64.95
N PHE A 10 -52.36 -16.11 65.20
CA PHE A 10 -51.72 -15.23 64.28
C PHE A 10 -50.62 -16.00 63.49
N SER A 11 -50.85 -16.31 62.19
CA SER A 11 -49.85 -16.99 61.39
C SER A 11 -48.97 -15.97 60.70
N LEU A 12 -47.75 -15.91 61.14
CA LEU A 12 -46.64 -15.10 60.60
C LEU A 12 -46.25 -15.63 59.28
N ARG A 13 -46.67 -14.96 58.20
CA ARG A 13 -46.18 -15.29 56.82
C ARG A 13 -44.76 -14.80 56.69
N VAL A 14 -43.82 -15.74 56.73
CA VAL A 14 -42.42 -15.54 56.34
C VAL A 14 -42.33 -15.33 54.83
N MET A 15 -42.13 -14.09 54.45
CA MET A 15 -41.96 -13.66 53.05
C MET A 15 -40.49 -13.94 52.67
N ARG A 16 -40.27 -15.09 52.05
CA ARG A 16 -38.97 -15.56 51.54
C ARG A 16 -38.59 -14.72 50.33
N ARG A 17 -37.78 -13.67 50.51
CA ARG A 17 -37.20 -12.86 49.42
C ARG A 17 -36.19 -13.72 48.70
N VAL A 18 -36.55 -14.20 47.50
CA VAL A 18 -35.63 -14.81 46.54
C VAL A 18 -34.87 -13.68 45.89
N LEU A 19 -33.61 -13.46 46.30
CA LEU A 19 -32.63 -12.63 45.62
C LEU A 19 -32.16 -13.38 44.37
N VAL A 20 -32.69 -13.05 43.18
CA VAL A 20 -32.12 -13.49 41.91
C VAL A 20 -30.88 -12.63 41.65
N ALA A 21 -29.70 -13.16 41.98
CA ALA A 21 -28.42 -12.58 41.60
C ALA A 21 -28.25 -12.80 40.08
N LEU A 22 -28.51 -11.76 39.28
CA LEU A 22 -28.21 -11.72 37.83
C LEU A 22 -26.69 -11.66 37.68
N ALA A 23 -26.04 -12.81 37.50
CA ALA A 23 -24.62 -12.90 37.21
C ALA A 23 -24.38 -12.29 35.82
N LEU A 24 -23.86 -11.05 35.77
CA LEU A 24 -23.34 -10.40 34.55
C LEU A 24 -22.06 -11.16 34.17
N VAL A 25 -22.18 -12.11 33.24
CA VAL A 25 -21.03 -12.77 32.62
C VAL A 25 -20.41 -11.78 31.63
N PRO A 26 -19.16 -11.32 31.82
CA PRO A 26 -18.50 -10.47 30.84
C PRO A 26 -18.24 -11.33 29.59
N VAL A 27 -18.96 -11.04 28.50
CA VAL A 27 -18.64 -11.61 27.19
C VAL A 27 -17.35 -10.96 26.74
N PRO A 28 -16.25 -11.71 26.54
CA PRO A 28 -15.05 -11.13 25.96
C PRO A 28 -15.40 -10.68 24.53
N VAL A 29 -15.39 -9.37 24.30
CA VAL A 29 -15.42 -8.80 22.95
C VAL A 29 -14.07 -9.13 22.34
N VAL A 30 -14.02 -10.21 21.56
CA VAL A 30 -12.87 -10.52 20.72
C VAL A 30 -12.84 -9.40 19.66
N SER A 31 -12.06 -8.37 19.91
CA SER A 31 -11.74 -7.36 18.92
C SER A 31 -10.93 -8.08 17.83
N ASN A 32 -11.59 -8.49 16.76
CA ASN A 32 -10.93 -8.87 15.53
C ASN A 32 -10.31 -7.58 14.97
N ALA A 33 -9.10 -7.26 15.43
CA ALA A 33 -8.26 -6.31 14.71
C ALA A 33 -8.10 -6.89 13.30
N ALA A 34 -8.71 -6.24 12.30
CA ALA A 34 -8.58 -6.69 10.92
C ALA A 34 -7.10 -6.83 10.61
N GLU A 35 -6.70 -8.07 10.27
CA GLU A 35 -5.31 -8.38 9.94
C GLU A 35 -4.89 -7.46 8.78
N TRP A 36 -3.71 -6.82 8.92
CA TRP A 36 -3.16 -5.95 7.88
C TRP A 36 -2.91 -6.74 6.61
N ASP A 37 -3.60 -6.40 5.53
CA ASP A 37 -3.57 -7.10 4.27
C ASP A 37 -3.38 -6.18 3.05
N ILE A 38 -3.20 -6.80 1.88
CA ILE A 38 -3.01 -6.09 0.62
C ILE A 38 -4.20 -5.19 0.29
N ASP A 39 -5.43 -5.62 0.60
CA ASP A 39 -6.63 -4.83 0.31
C ASP A 39 -6.68 -3.56 1.16
N GLN A 40 -6.26 -3.65 2.42
CA GLN A 40 -6.18 -2.49 3.30
C GLN A 40 -5.11 -1.50 2.82
N LEU A 41 -3.92 -2.00 2.42
CA LEU A 41 -2.88 -1.18 1.81
C LEU A 41 -3.40 -0.47 0.56
N MET A 42 -4.00 -1.22 -0.38
CA MET A 42 -4.51 -0.65 -1.63
C MET A 42 -5.60 0.38 -1.39
N ARG A 43 -6.52 0.15 -0.44
CA ARG A 43 -7.52 1.15 -0.06
C ARG A 43 -6.90 2.42 0.51
N GLY A 44 -5.83 2.31 1.29
CA GLY A 44 -5.09 3.46 1.81
C GLY A 44 -4.43 4.28 0.69
N LEU A 45 -3.70 3.60 -0.19
CA LEU A 45 -3.03 4.25 -1.32
C LEU A 45 -4.03 4.92 -2.28
N ALA A 46 -5.17 4.30 -2.54
CA ALA A 46 -6.22 4.84 -3.42
C ALA A 46 -6.81 6.18 -2.93
N GLN A 47 -6.65 6.53 -1.66
CA GLN A 47 -7.10 7.84 -1.14
C GLN A 47 -6.21 8.99 -1.61
N ILE A 48 -4.99 8.70 -2.03
CA ILE A 48 -4.03 9.71 -2.47
C ILE A 48 -4.36 10.11 -3.90
N ARG A 49 -4.90 11.32 -4.08
CA ARG A 49 -5.28 11.84 -5.39
C ARG A 49 -4.17 12.60 -6.09
N SER A 50 -3.28 13.19 -5.32
CA SER A 50 -2.09 13.85 -5.84
C SER A 50 -1.00 13.84 -4.78
N ASP A 51 0.24 13.73 -5.23
CA ASP A 51 1.39 13.76 -4.35
C ASP A 51 2.59 14.38 -5.06
N ARG A 52 3.48 14.99 -4.26
CA ARG A 52 4.76 15.50 -4.70
C ARG A 52 5.83 15.05 -3.73
N ALA A 53 6.94 14.55 -4.27
CA ALA A 53 8.03 14.05 -3.47
C ALA A 53 9.39 14.43 -4.06
N ARG A 54 10.43 14.40 -3.24
CA ARG A 54 11.82 14.33 -3.68
C ARG A 54 12.24 12.90 -3.77
N PHE A 55 13.17 12.60 -4.67
CA PHE A 55 13.81 11.30 -4.73
C PHE A 55 15.33 11.41 -4.77
N VAL A 56 15.98 10.37 -4.25
CA VAL A 56 17.38 10.03 -4.50
C VAL A 56 17.39 8.58 -4.95
N GLU A 57 17.96 8.32 -6.12
CA GLU A 57 18.04 6.99 -6.71
C GLU A 57 19.51 6.59 -6.89
N LYS A 58 19.81 5.36 -6.48
CA LYS A 58 21.08 4.68 -6.75
C LYS A 58 20.83 3.51 -7.67
N LYS A 59 21.42 3.57 -8.86
CA LYS A 59 21.34 2.51 -9.85
C LYS A 59 22.69 1.78 -9.93
N SER A 60 22.69 0.50 -9.56
CA SER A 60 23.84 -0.41 -9.74
C SER A 60 23.68 -1.06 -11.10
N ILE A 61 24.65 -0.82 -11.97
CA ILE A 61 24.72 -1.38 -13.33
C ILE A 61 25.83 -2.42 -13.32
N ALA A 62 25.52 -3.65 -13.72
CA ALA A 62 26.41 -4.80 -13.56
C ALA A 62 27.82 -4.61 -14.19
N ILE A 63 27.91 -3.80 -15.24
CA ILE A 63 29.19 -3.50 -15.93
C ILE A 63 29.94 -2.29 -15.37
N LEU A 64 29.40 -1.62 -14.33
CA LEU A 64 30.02 -0.43 -13.71
C LEU A 64 30.50 -0.74 -12.30
N ASP A 65 31.71 -0.29 -11.94
CA ASP A 65 32.28 -0.45 -10.62
C ASP A 65 31.59 0.38 -9.53
N LYS A 66 30.88 1.43 -9.92
CA LYS A 66 30.21 2.35 -8.99
C LYS A 66 28.76 2.59 -9.40
N PRO A 67 27.86 2.67 -8.43
CA PRO A 67 26.49 3.05 -8.71
C PRO A 67 26.38 4.44 -9.33
N VAL A 68 25.40 4.62 -10.22
CA VAL A 68 25.00 5.90 -10.75
C VAL A 68 23.96 6.51 -9.80
N GLU A 69 24.21 7.72 -9.33
CA GLU A 69 23.28 8.43 -8.46
C GLU A 69 22.52 9.50 -9.25
N SER A 70 21.22 9.59 -8.98
CA SER A 70 20.36 10.65 -9.51
C SER A 70 19.43 11.18 -8.44
N SER A 71 18.96 12.41 -8.60
CA SER A 71 18.00 13.02 -7.70
C SER A 71 17.13 14.02 -8.40
N GLY A 72 15.93 14.27 -7.82
CA GLY A 72 14.98 15.19 -8.39
C GLY A 72 13.64 15.15 -7.68
N GLU A 73 12.58 15.33 -8.45
CA GLU A 73 11.21 15.41 -7.97
C GLU A 73 10.32 14.39 -8.68
N LEU A 74 9.32 13.92 -7.95
CA LEU A 74 8.25 13.06 -8.43
C LEU A 74 6.92 13.79 -8.27
N PHE A 75 6.04 13.62 -9.25
CA PHE A 75 4.68 14.14 -9.22
C PHE A 75 3.75 13.01 -9.60
N TYR A 76 2.67 12.88 -8.85
CA TYR A 76 1.59 11.94 -9.11
C TYR A 76 0.25 12.66 -9.10
N THR A 77 -0.60 12.36 -10.07
CA THR A 77 -2.01 12.74 -10.06
C THR A 77 -2.84 11.56 -10.54
N ALA A 78 -3.71 11.09 -9.67
CA ALA A 78 -4.56 9.95 -9.96
C ALA A 78 -5.50 10.23 -11.14
N PRO A 79 -5.82 9.21 -11.96
CA PRO A 79 -5.28 7.86 -11.85
C PRO A 79 -4.02 7.62 -12.68
N ASP A 80 -3.69 8.48 -13.65
CA ASP A 80 -2.83 8.11 -14.79
C ASP A 80 -1.62 9.03 -15.02
N TYR A 81 -1.48 10.12 -14.26
CA TYR A 81 -0.36 11.02 -14.43
C TYR A 81 0.77 10.71 -13.47
N LEU A 82 1.96 10.46 -14.02
CA LEU A 82 3.22 10.31 -13.28
C LEU A 82 4.29 11.16 -13.96
N GLU A 83 5.05 11.92 -13.19
CA GLU A 83 6.23 12.62 -13.68
C GLU A 83 7.42 12.35 -12.78
N LYS A 84 8.55 11.96 -13.39
CA LYS A 84 9.86 11.91 -12.76
C LYS A 84 10.73 12.98 -13.39
N ARG A 85 11.04 14.02 -12.63
CA ARG A 85 11.91 15.11 -13.05
C ARG A 85 13.26 14.98 -12.38
N THR A 86 14.23 14.44 -13.11
CA THR A 86 15.62 14.34 -12.65
C THR A 86 16.29 15.70 -12.77
N ILE A 87 16.97 16.12 -11.71
CA ILE A 87 17.72 17.40 -11.65
C ILE A 87 19.22 17.10 -11.73
N LYS A 88 19.68 16.08 -11.03
CA LYS A 88 21.08 15.63 -11.01
C LYS A 88 21.19 14.18 -11.45
N PRO A 89 22.28 13.76 -12.15
CA PRO A 89 23.44 14.57 -12.57
C PRO A 89 23.15 15.44 -13.81
N LYS A 90 22.17 15.04 -14.62
CA LYS A 90 21.74 15.80 -15.82
C LYS A 90 20.22 15.93 -15.83
N PRO A 91 19.69 17.10 -16.21
CA PRO A 91 18.24 17.28 -16.30
C PRO A 91 17.61 16.32 -17.30
N GLU A 92 16.56 15.63 -16.84
CA GLU A 92 15.72 14.74 -17.65
C GLU A 92 14.30 14.79 -17.08
N SER A 93 13.30 14.77 -17.94
CA SER A 93 11.90 14.59 -17.55
C SER A 93 11.34 13.33 -18.19
N MET A 94 10.62 12.54 -17.40
CA MET A 94 9.83 11.40 -17.86
C MET A 94 8.40 11.63 -17.39
N ILE A 95 7.49 11.80 -18.36
CA ILE A 95 6.08 12.09 -18.09
C ILE A 95 5.24 10.97 -18.67
N LEU A 96 4.47 10.30 -17.82
CA LEU A 96 3.42 9.39 -18.22
C LEU A 96 2.07 10.09 -18.09
N ASP A 97 1.34 10.16 -19.18
CA ASP A 97 -0.05 10.63 -19.20
C ASP A 97 -0.87 9.72 -20.13
N ARG A 98 -1.91 9.09 -19.56
CA ARG A 98 -2.90 8.29 -20.32
C ARG A 98 -2.29 7.29 -21.32
N GLY A 99 -1.21 6.59 -20.91
CA GLY A 99 -0.57 5.56 -21.73
C GLY A 99 0.48 6.07 -22.70
N THR A 100 0.75 7.38 -22.75
CA THR A 100 1.87 7.96 -23.47
C THR A 100 3.00 8.30 -22.50
N LEU A 101 4.20 7.77 -22.76
CA LEU A 101 5.42 8.12 -22.03
C LEU A 101 6.24 9.12 -22.86
N VAL A 102 6.42 10.30 -22.33
CA VAL A 102 7.26 11.35 -22.91
C VAL A 102 8.58 11.41 -22.15
N ILE A 103 9.70 11.30 -22.86
CA ILE A 103 11.05 11.41 -22.30
C ILE A 103 11.74 12.61 -22.92
N GLU A 104 12.17 13.57 -22.08
CA GLU A 104 12.87 14.78 -22.52
C GLU A 104 14.25 14.85 -21.91
N ARG A 105 15.28 14.93 -22.77
CA ARG A 105 16.70 15.08 -22.38
C ARG A 105 17.33 16.22 -23.16
N GLY A 106 17.51 17.36 -22.54
CA GLY A 106 18.03 18.55 -23.20
C GLY A 106 17.11 18.99 -24.35
N ARG A 107 17.58 18.86 -25.61
CA ARG A 107 16.77 19.19 -26.81
C ARG A 107 16.08 17.97 -27.44
N GLN A 108 16.33 16.78 -26.92
CA GLN A 108 15.72 15.55 -27.44
C GLN A 108 14.42 15.25 -26.72
N LYS A 109 13.39 14.96 -27.49
CA LYS A 109 12.09 14.52 -26.99
C LYS A 109 11.70 13.23 -27.71
N HIS A 110 11.27 12.23 -26.93
CA HIS A 110 10.78 10.95 -27.44
C HIS A 110 9.41 10.68 -26.83
N ASP A 111 8.43 10.43 -27.68
CA ASP A 111 7.08 10.07 -27.30
C ASP A 111 6.88 8.58 -27.60
N LEU A 112 6.58 7.78 -26.58
CA LEU A 112 6.38 6.34 -26.66
C LEU A 112 4.94 6.00 -26.30
N GLN A 113 4.26 5.25 -27.15
CA GLN A 113 2.97 4.67 -26.80
C GLN A 113 3.22 3.36 -26.07
N LEU A 114 2.78 3.24 -24.80
CA LEU A 114 3.06 2.07 -23.97
C LEU A 114 2.51 0.76 -24.57
N GLN A 115 1.43 0.84 -25.35
CA GLN A 115 0.87 -0.33 -26.02
C GLN A 115 1.86 -1.02 -26.98
N ASP A 116 2.84 -0.27 -27.50
CA ASP A 116 3.86 -0.77 -28.44
C ASP A 116 5.05 -1.41 -27.70
N TYR A 117 5.12 -1.28 -26.37
CA TYR A 117 6.21 -1.75 -25.51
C TYR A 117 5.66 -2.49 -24.28
N PRO A 118 5.16 -3.74 -24.44
CA PRO A 118 4.46 -4.46 -23.37
C PRO A 118 5.26 -4.61 -22.07
N GLU A 119 6.57 -4.83 -22.16
CA GLU A 119 7.45 -5.00 -20.98
C GLU A 119 7.59 -3.68 -20.21
N LEU A 120 7.72 -2.56 -20.94
CA LEU A 120 7.75 -1.23 -20.36
C LEU A 120 6.40 -0.87 -19.77
N ALA A 121 5.31 -1.20 -20.47
CA ALA A 121 3.95 -1.01 -19.97
C ALA A 121 3.72 -1.76 -18.66
N ALA A 122 4.10 -3.05 -18.57
CA ALA A 122 3.97 -3.84 -17.35
C ALA A 122 4.75 -3.22 -16.19
N PHE A 123 5.98 -2.76 -16.43
CA PHE A 123 6.79 -2.07 -15.42
C PHE A 123 6.12 -0.78 -14.93
N ILE A 124 5.71 0.09 -15.84
CA ILE A 124 5.05 1.37 -15.52
C ILE A 124 3.74 1.12 -14.80
N ASP A 125 2.96 0.14 -15.24
CA ASP A 125 1.70 -0.25 -14.63
C ASP A 125 1.88 -0.76 -13.19
N SER A 126 3.03 -1.37 -12.88
CA SER A 126 3.33 -1.79 -11.50
C SER A 126 3.42 -0.60 -10.54
N ILE A 127 4.07 0.48 -10.96
CA ILE A 127 4.19 1.71 -10.17
C ILE A 127 2.84 2.44 -10.10
N ARG A 128 2.22 2.65 -11.26
CA ARG A 128 0.91 3.32 -11.37
C ARG A 128 -0.16 2.59 -10.58
N GLY A 129 -0.28 1.26 -10.75
CA GLY A 129 -1.25 0.44 -10.04
C GLY A 129 -1.03 0.45 -8.52
N THR A 130 0.23 0.46 -8.07
CA THR A 130 0.54 0.59 -6.64
C THR A 130 0.07 1.95 -6.11
N LEU A 131 0.43 3.05 -6.76
CA LEU A 131 0.04 4.40 -6.31
C LEU A 131 -1.46 4.64 -6.40
N ALA A 132 -2.13 4.06 -7.40
CA ALA A 132 -3.59 4.14 -7.53
C ALA A 132 -4.35 3.18 -6.60
N GLY A 133 -3.65 2.27 -5.91
CA GLY A 133 -4.28 1.23 -5.10
C GLY A 133 -5.08 0.21 -5.92
N ASP A 134 -4.72 0.03 -7.19
CA ASP A 134 -5.41 -0.89 -8.12
C ASP A 134 -4.79 -2.29 -8.07
N ARG A 135 -5.19 -3.05 -7.05
CA ARG A 135 -4.76 -4.44 -6.88
C ARG A 135 -5.01 -5.28 -8.14
N LYS A 136 -6.19 -5.13 -8.77
CA LYS A 136 -6.56 -5.93 -9.94
C LYS A 136 -5.65 -5.64 -11.14
N ALA A 137 -5.24 -4.40 -11.32
CA ALA A 137 -4.28 -4.04 -12.36
C ALA A 137 -2.92 -4.70 -12.11
N LEU A 138 -2.46 -4.71 -10.86
CA LEU A 138 -1.19 -5.34 -10.49
C LEU A 138 -1.21 -6.86 -10.69
N GLU A 139 -2.28 -7.54 -10.27
CA GLU A 139 -2.40 -9.01 -10.36
C GLU A 139 -2.49 -9.54 -11.79
N ARG A 140 -2.69 -8.67 -12.79
CA ARG A 140 -2.62 -9.09 -14.21
C ARG A 140 -1.22 -9.55 -14.63
N ASN A 141 -0.19 -8.88 -14.11
CA ASN A 141 1.19 -9.10 -14.53
C ASN A 141 2.11 -9.55 -13.38
N TYR A 142 1.63 -9.48 -12.12
CA TYR A 142 2.45 -9.73 -10.95
C TYR A 142 1.75 -10.59 -9.89
N ARG A 143 2.51 -11.44 -9.25
CA ARG A 143 2.14 -12.06 -7.98
C ARG A 143 2.53 -11.10 -6.87
N LEU A 144 1.57 -10.79 -6.00
CA LEU A 144 1.77 -9.85 -4.91
C LEU A 144 2.01 -10.60 -3.59
N SER A 145 2.91 -10.08 -2.76
CA SER A 145 3.01 -10.43 -1.35
C SER A 145 3.25 -9.18 -0.52
N LEU A 146 2.68 -9.15 0.69
CA LEU A 146 2.77 -8.04 1.62
C LEU A 146 3.38 -8.52 2.93
N ASP A 147 4.40 -7.83 3.39
CA ASP A 147 5.05 -8.04 4.67
C ASP A 147 4.94 -6.78 5.54
N GLY A 148 4.90 -6.97 6.87
CA GLY A 148 4.92 -5.87 7.84
C GLY A 148 3.55 -5.51 8.38
N THR A 149 3.37 -4.24 8.73
CA THR A 149 2.18 -3.67 9.36
C THR A 149 1.75 -2.39 8.64
N ALA A 150 0.62 -1.80 9.02
CA ALA A 150 0.20 -0.50 8.47
C ALA A 150 1.24 0.61 8.68
N GLU A 151 2.00 0.56 9.77
CA GLU A 151 3.04 1.55 10.07
C GLU A 151 4.31 1.38 9.21
N HIS A 152 4.68 0.13 8.89
CA HIS A 152 5.84 -0.18 8.05
C HIS A 152 5.53 -1.42 7.23
N TRP A 153 5.40 -1.26 5.93
CA TRP A 153 5.04 -2.33 5.02
C TRP A 153 5.99 -2.43 3.83
N THR A 154 6.05 -3.62 3.27
CA THR A 154 6.76 -3.91 2.02
C THR A 154 5.85 -4.73 1.12
N LEU A 155 5.46 -4.17 -0.01
CA LEU A 155 4.76 -4.85 -1.08
C LEU A 155 5.79 -5.37 -2.08
N GLN A 156 5.79 -6.67 -2.33
CA GLN A 156 6.62 -7.30 -3.33
C GLN A 156 5.79 -7.71 -4.53
N LEU A 157 6.30 -7.42 -5.72
CA LEU A 157 5.71 -7.76 -7.00
C LEU A 157 6.67 -8.67 -7.76
N LEU A 158 6.24 -9.89 -8.07
CA LEU A 158 6.98 -10.86 -8.86
C LEU A 158 6.26 -11.03 -10.20
N PRO A 159 6.92 -10.75 -11.35
CA PRO A 159 6.31 -10.92 -12.66
C PRO A 159 5.83 -12.35 -12.87
N THR A 160 4.68 -12.50 -13.53
CA THR A 160 4.07 -13.81 -13.79
C THR A 160 4.24 -14.27 -15.25
N ASP A 161 4.47 -13.35 -16.19
CA ASP A 161 4.66 -13.65 -17.60
C ASP A 161 6.16 -13.61 -17.99
N GLU A 162 6.54 -14.43 -18.98
CA GLU A 162 7.93 -14.61 -19.39
C GLU A 162 8.57 -13.33 -19.95
N ARG A 163 7.80 -12.48 -20.65
CA ARG A 163 8.32 -11.25 -21.25
C ARG A 163 8.74 -10.26 -20.16
N THR A 164 7.88 -10.04 -19.19
CA THR A 164 8.21 -9.16 -18.05
C THR A 164 9.34 -9.76 -17.21
N GLN A 165 9.38 -11.10 -17.02
CA GLN A 165 10.47 -11.79 -16.32
C GLN A 165 11.82 -11.66 -17.02
N ALA A 166 11.85 -11.56 -18.34
CA ALA A 166 13.07 -11.34 -19.11
C ALA A 166 13.72 -9.97 -18.82
N VAL A 167 12.95 -9.00 -18.27
CA VAL A 167 13.42 -7.64 -17.98
C VAL A 167 13.49 -7.40 -16.46
N ILE A 168 12.45 -7.79 -15.73
CA ILE A 168 12.29 -7.53 -14.30
C ILE A 168 12.26 -8.85 -13.53
N ARG A 169 13.11 -8.98 -12.54
CA ARG A 169 13.06 -10.09 -11.57
C ARG A 169 12.08 -9.84 -10.44
N ARG A 170 12.12 -8.63 -9.91
CA ARG A 170 11.36 -8.25 -8.73
C ARG A 170 11.25 -6.74 -8.61
N ILE A 171 10.08 -6.29 -8.12
CA ILE A 171 9.89 -4.93 -7.65
C ILE A 171 9.50 -5.02 -6.16
N ARG A 172 10.08 -4.17 -5.32
CA ARG A 172 9.69 -4.00 -3.91
C ARG A 172 9.36 -2.55 -3.67
N VAL A 173 8.17 -2.32 -3.14
CA VAL A 173 7.72 -0.98 -2.74
C VAL A 173 7.56 -1.01 -1.23
N ALA A 174 8.28 -0.16 -0.52
CA ALA A 174 8.13 -0.06 0.93
C ALA A 174 7.59 1.31 1.32
N GLY A 175 6.83 1.33 2.41
CA GLY A 175 6.17 2.55 2.86
C GLY A 175 5.81 2.57 4.33
N VAL A 176 5.25 3.70 4.71
CA VAL A 176 4.76 4.00 6.06
C VAL A 176 3.35 4.53 5.92
N ARG A 177 2.36 3.86 6.50
CA ARG A 177 0.93 4.18 6.34
C ARG A 177 0.53 4.26 4.87
N ASP A 178 0.13 5.42 4.39
CA ASP A 178 -0.28 5.72 3.01
C ASP A 178 0.86 6.32 2.14
N ALA A 179 2.08 6.41 2.69
CA ALA A 179 3.20 7.03 2.00
C ALA A 179 4.22 6.01 1.52
N VAL A 180 4.46 5.93 0.22
CA VAL A 180 5.60 5.21 -0.37
C VAL A 180 6.90 5.90 0.05
N ARG A 181 7.88 5.12 0.52
CA ARG A 181 9.18 5.59 0.99
C ARG A 181 10.34 5.08 0.17
N SER A 182 10.19 3.93 -0.46
CA SER A 182 11.21 3.43 -1.37
C SER A 182 10.63 2.52 -2.44
N ILE A 183 11.31 2.50 -3.57
CA ILE A 183 11.07 1.55 -4.67
C ILE A 183 12.41 0.91 -5.00
N GLU A 184 12.48 -0.40 -4.91
CA GLU A 184 13.63 -1.21 -5.30
C GLU A 184 13.24 -2.07 -6.50
N ILE A 185 14.07 -2.06 -7.53
CA ILE A 185 13.88 -2.84 -8.75
C ILE A 185 15.11 -3.72 -8.95
N THR A 186 14.91 -5.01 -9.15
CA THR A 186 15.94 -5.94 -9.57
C THR A 186 15.63 -6.40 -10.99
N GLN A 187 16.54 -6.17 -11.93
CA GLN A 187 16.40 -6.56 -13.32
C GLN A 187 16.96 -7.96 -13.58
N ALA A 188 16.59 -8.54 -14.70
CA ALA A 188 16.99 -9.88 -15.06
C ALA A 188 18.48 -9.96 -15.45
N ASP A 189 19.06 -8.88 -15.98
CA ASP A 189 20.46 -8.73 -16.37
C ASP A 189 21.43 -8.50 -15.19
N GLY A 190 20.89 -8.38 -13.97
CA GLY A 190 21.67 -8.13 -12.76
C GLY A 190 21.74 -6.66 -12.35
N ASP A 191 21.23 -5.75 -13.16
CA ASP A 191 21.05 -4.35 -12.78
C ASP A 191 20.06 -4.22 -11.63
N SER A 192 20.24 -3.21 -10.81
CA SER A 192 19.27 -2.88 -9.76
C SER A 192 19.19 -1.38 -9.53
N SER A 193 18.06 -0.93 -9.03
CA SER A 193 17.92 0.43 -8.54
C SER A 193 17.20 0.47 -7.21
N LEU A 194 17.63 1.41 -6.35
CA LEU A 194 16.95 1.77 -5.12
C LEU A 194 16.66 3.26 -5.15
N MET A 195 15.39 3.60 -5.16
CA MET A 195 14.90 4.98 -5.07
C MET A 195 14.34 5.22 -3.67
N LEU A 196 14.90 6.19 -2.96
CA LEU A 196 14.36 6.70 -1.70
C LEU A 196 13.48 7.91 -1.99
N ILE A 197 12.32 7.96 -1.34
CA ILE A 197 11.26 8.93 -1.62
C ILE A 197 10.88 9.66 -0.33
N GLU A 198 10.93 10.98 -0.40
CA GLU A 198 10.52 11.88 0.67
C GLU A 198 9.34 12.73 0.19
N ARG A 199 8.14 12.48 0.75
CA ARG A 199 6.95 13.27 0.46
C ARG A 199 7.16 14.70 0.89
N LEU A 200 6.82 15.65 0.03
CA LEU A 200 6.82 17.07 0.36
C LEU A 200 5.48 17.45 0.99
N ALA A 201 5.52 18.32 2.00
CA ALA A 201 4.28 18.88 2.53
C ALA A 201 3.51 19.60 1.41
N ALA A 202 2.19 19.49 1.43
CA ALA A 202 1.35 20.32 0.56
C ALA A 202 1.61 21.79 0.87
N PRO A 203 1.68 22.67 -0.16
CA PRO A 203 1.87 24.11 0.03
C PRO A 203 0.71 24.75 0.78
#